data_7759ee13211601377846f570ebb4eb17
#
_entry.id   7759ee13211601377846f570ebb4eb17
#
_cell.length_a   1.000
_cell.length_b   1.000
_cell.length_c   1.000
_cell.angle_alpha   90.00
_cell.angle_beta   90.00
_cell.angle_gamma   90.00
#
_symmetry.space_group_name_H-M   'P 1'
#
loop_
_entity.id
_entity.type
_entity.pdbx_description
1 polymer ?
#
loop_
_entity_poly.entity_id
_entity_poly.type
_entity_poly.pdbx_seq_one_letter_code
_entity_poly.pdbx_strand_id
1 'polypeptide(L)'
;FVTPLGNSLPTAVNGSIAPLAPDASAALRTIRALNDEAFDVVHVHEPLVPGPSLTALLVKMAPVVATFHSAGESAAYRTFSRQLKWVASRIDIRVAVSKDAVELAQRYIGGDYEILFNGIELGDYSSSSTTPRENAIFFIGRHEERKGLSILLEALSKLPPDVHLWIASDGPQTAELKTRFASDQRIDWLGRISDSEKISRMGRASVFCAPSLHGESFGVVLLEAMAAGTPVVASNLDGYRNVATDGETALLVETGNVASLAAA
;
A
#
# COMPACT_ATOMS: atom_id res chain seq x y z
N PHE A 1 -22.63 5.51 0.75
CA PHE A 1 -22.78 6.71 1.58
C PHE A 1 -21.43 7.04 2.21
N VAL A 2 -20.89 8.25 2.02
CA VAL A 2 -19.59 8.67 2.58
C VAL A 2 -19.82 9.96 3.36
N THR A 3 -19.48 9.94 4.66
CA THR A 3 -19.55 11.11 5.53
C THR A 3 -18.13 11.56 5.88
N PRO A 4 -17.67 12.75 5.46
CA PRO A 4 -16.34 13.25 5.80
C PRO A 4 -16.29 13.64 7.29
N LEU A 5 -15.37 13.03 8.03
CA LEU A 5 -15.20 13.25 9.48
C LEU A 5 -14.13 14.30 9.80
N GLY A 6 -13.31 14.72 8.86
CA GLY A 6 -12.29 15.74 9.08
C GLY A 6 -11.41 16.00 7.87
N ASN A 7 -10.57 17.01 7.99
CA ASN A 7 -9.51 17.28 7.05
C ASN A 7 -8.25 16.51 7.48
N SER A 8 -7.61 15.83 6.53
CA SER A 8 -6.36 15.12 6.82
C SER A 8 -5.16 16.07 6.79
N LEU A 9 -4.27 15.88 7.76
CA LEU A 9 -2.95 16.51 7.80
C LEU A 9 -1.91 15.48 7.35
N PRO A 10 -1.07 15.80 6.35
CA PRO A 10 0.01 14.90 5.94
C PRO A 10 1.02 14.76 7.07
N THR A 11 1.15 13.56 7.62
CA THR A 11 2.05 13.26 8.74
C THR A 11 3.06 12.20 8.34
N ALA A 12 4.35 12.45 8.57
CA ALA A 12 5.39 11.48 8.30
C ALA A 12 5.31 10.31 9.29
N VAL A 13 5.12 9.09 8.78
CA VAL A 13 5.01 7.85 9.56
C VAL A 13 5.78 6.75 8.84
N ASN A 14 6.77 6.15 9.52
CA ASN A 14 7.53 5.00 9.02
C ASN A 14 8.07 5.14 7.57
N GLY A 15 8.60 6.33 7.22
CA GLY A 15 9.13 6.61 5.89
C GLY A 15 8.08 6.90 4.81
N SER A 16 6.80 7.02 5.20
CA SER A 16 5.68 7.41 4.34
C SER A 16 4.95 8.61 4.93
N ILE A 17 4.04 9.21 4.16
CA ILE A 17 3.14 10.27 4.64
C ILE A 17 1.74 9.68 4.78
N ALA A 18 1.28 9.57 6.03
CA ALA A 18 -0.08 9.15 6.35
C ALA A 18 -1.00 10.39 6.50
N PRO A 19 -2.21 10.36 5.95
CA PRO A 19 -3.22 11.39 6.19
C PRO A 19 -3.86 11.18 7.56
N LEU A 20 -3.51 12.00 8.56
CA LEU A 20 -4.09 11.94 9.89
C LEU A 20 -5.05 13.11 10.14
N ALA A 21 -6.09 12.90 10.95
CA ALA A 21 -7.01 13.94 11.38
C ALA A 21 -7.10 13.96 12.91
N PRO A 22 -6.04 14.38 13.63
CA PRO A 22 -5.94 14.29 15.09
C PRO A 22 -6.63 15.44 15.82
N ASP A 23 -7.35 16.30 15.12
CA ASP A 23 -7.96 17.50 15.70
C ASP A 23 -9.29 17.22 16.42
N ALA A 24 -9.61 18.09 17.38
CA ALA A 24 -10.83 17.98 18.19
C ALA A 24 -12.13 18.04 17.35
N SER A 25 -12.10 18.76 16.23
CA SER A 25 -13.24 18.87 15.31
C SER A 25 -13.54 17.53 14.63
N ALA A 26 -12.50 16.80 14.20
CA ALA A 26 -12.65 15.45 13.66
C ALA A 26 -13.19 14.48 14.72
N ALA A 27 -12.68 14.58 15.97
CA ALA A 27 -13.17 13.76 17.08
C ALA A 27 -14.66 14.03 17.37
N LEU A 28 -15.09 15.28 17.45
CA LEU A 28 -16.48 15.64 17.68
C LEU A 28 -17.41 15.18 16.55
N ARG A 29 -16.98 15.31 15.28
CA ARG A 29 -17.76 14.78 14.13
C ARG A 29 -17.86 13.26 14.16
N THR A 30 -16.80 12.58 14.56
CA THR A 30 -16.82 11.12 14.73
C THR A 30 -17.80 10.69 15.80
N ILE A 31 -17.76 11.34 16.98
CA ILE A 31 -18.68 11.05 18.08
C ILE A 31 -20.13 11.31 17.64
N ARG A 32 -20.38 12.42 16.94
CA ARG A 32 -21.73 12.75 16.45
C ARG A 32 -22.20 11.69 15.44
N ALA A 33 -21.40 11.32 14.45
CA ALA A 33 -21.75 10.31 13.46
C ALA A 33 -22.07 8.96 14.12
N LEU A 34 -21.26 8.52 15.09
CA LEU A 34 -21.51 7.29 15.83
C LEU A 34 -22.80 7.33 16.63
N ASN A 35 -23.16 8.48 17.19
CA ASN A 35 -24.40 8.64 17.97
C ASN A 35 -25.63 8.73 17.07
N ASP A 36 -25.55 9.51 15.98
CA ASP A 36 -26.69 9.80 15.11
C ASP A 36 -27.10 8.56 14.27
N GLU A 37 -26.13 7.74 13.84
CA GLU A 37 -26.37 6.56 13.00
C GLU A 37 -26.64 5.27 13.80
N ALA A 38 -26.29 5.23 15.09
CA ALA A 38 -26.54 4.10 16.01
C ALA A 38 -26.15 2.73 15.42
N PHE A 39 -24.91 2.60 14.92
CA PHE A 39 -24.40 1.40 14.24
C PHE A 39 -24.45 0.16 15.13
N ASP A 40 -24.79 -1.00 14.55
CA ASP A 40 -24.71 -2.30 15.21
C ASP A 40 -23.26 -2.78 15.40
N VAL A 41 -22.34 -2.41 14.47
CA VAL A 41 -20.93 -2.71 14.49
C VAL A 41 -20.13 -1.55 13.91
N VAL A 42 -19.00 -1.23 14.50
CA VAL A 42 -18.06 -0.24 13.98
C VAL A 42 -16.79 -0.96 13.53
N HIS A 43 -16.44 -0.83 12.25
CA HIS A 43 -15.19 -1.34 11.72
C HIS A 43 -14.20 -0.19 11.51
N VAL A 44 -13.03 -0.28 12.14
CA VAL A 44 -11.97 0.73 12.05
C VAL A 44 -10.69 0.15 11.44
N HIS A 45 -10.04 0.95 10.62
CA HIS A 45 -8.74 0.64 10.04
C HIS A 45 -7.65 1.45 10.74
N GLU A 46 -6.49 0.82 11.00
CA GLU A 46 -5.40 1.40 11.79
C GLU A 46 -5.91 2.00 13.11
N PRO A 47 -6.45 1.15 14.00
CA PRO A 47 -7.27 1.57 15.15
C PRO A 47 -6.54 2.47 16.15
N LEU A 48 -5.22 2.43 16.19
CA LEU A 48 -4.40 3.12 17.18
C LEU A 48 -3.80 4.44 16.65
N VAL A 49 -4.14 4.79 15.42
CA VAL A 49 -3.71 6.04 14.78
C VAL A 49 -4.59 7.20 15.27
N PRO A 50 -4.00 8.33 15.71
CA PRO A 50 -4.74 9.51 16.14
C PRO A 50 -5.71 10.03 15.08
N GLY A 51 -6.98 10.18 15.45
CA GLY A 51 -8.05 10.62 14.57
C GLY A 51 -9.35 9.85 14.78
N PRO A 52 -10.19 9.71 13.74
CA PRO A 52 -11.50 9.05 13.84
C PRO A 52 -11.43 7.62 14.38
N SER A 53 -10.48 6.80 13.94
CA SER A 53 -10.35 5.40 14.38
C SER A 53 -10.09 5.30 15.88
N LEU A 54 -9.11 6.07 16.39
CA LEU A 54 -8.83 6.11 17.83
C LEU A 54 -10.01 6.68 18.63
N THR A 55 -10.67 7.72 18.12
CA THR A 55 -11.85 8.31 18.76
C THR A 55 -12.98 7.28 18.87
N ALA A 56 -13.26 6.53 17.81
CA ALA A 56 -14.29 5.49 17.81
C ALA A 56 -14.01 4.41 18.87
N LEU A 57 -12.73 4.01 19.03
CA LEU A 57 -12.34 3.09 20.10
C LEU A 57 -12.53 3.69 21.50
N LEU A 58 -12.17 4.95 21.70
CA LEU A 58 -12.25 5.59 23.02
C LEU A 58 -13.71 5.77 23.48
N VAL A 59 -14.62 6.10 22.59
CA VAL A 59 -16.05 6.23 22.94
C VAL A 59 -16.79 4.89 22.93
N LYS A 60 -16.45 3.98 22.04
CA LYS A 60 -16.97 2.60 21.94
C LYS A 60 -18.50 2.51 22.09
N MET A 61 -19.23 3.06 21.12
CA MET A 61 -20.70 3.07 21.14
C MET A 61 -21.32 1.77 20.64
N ALA A 62 -20.54 0.90 19.95
CA ALA A 62 -20.94 -0.41 19.45
C ALA A 62 -19.75 -1.38 19.53
N PRO A 63 -19.95 -2.70 19.29
CA PRO A 63 -18.88 -3.65 19.07
C PRO A 63 -17.92 -3.17 17.99
N VAL A 64 -16.61 -3.34 18.20
CA VAL A 64 -15.58 -2.83 17.31
C VAL A 64 -14.77 -3.97 16.70
N VAL A 65 -14.77 -4.03 15.37
CA VAL A 65 -13.81 -4.78 14.57
C VAL A 65 -12.69 -3.84 14.17
N ALA A 66 -11.44 -4.25 14.32
CA ALA A 66 -10.31 -3.39 14.00
C ALA A 66 -9.30 -4.11 13.11
N THR A 67 -8.97 -3.53 11.95
CA THR A 67 -7.99 -4.06 11.00
C THR A 67 -6.67 -3.30 11.09
N PHE A 68 -5.59 -4.07 11.31
CA PHE A 68 -4.21 -3.60 11.35
C PHE A 68 -3.55 -3.82 9.98
N HIS A 69 -2.97 -2.76 9.43
CA HIS A 69 -2.33 -2.78 8.11
C HIS A 69 -0.81 -2.59 8.19
N SER A 70 -0.32 -1.98 9.26
CA SER A 70 1.10 -1.66 9.42
C SER A 70 1.93 -2.90 9.69
N ALA A 71 3.08 -3.00 9.04
CA ALA A 71 4.08 -4.04 9.24
C ALA A 71 5.46 -3.42 9.49
N GLY A 72 6.43 -4.24 9.92
CA GLY A 72 7.81 -3.84 10.18
C GLY A 72 8.01 -3.22 11.56
N GLU A 73 8.75 -2.11 11.67
CA GLU A 73 9.05 -1.45 12.94
C GLU A 73 8.20 -0.19 13.12
N SER A 74 7.70 0.03 14.33
CA SER A 74 6.93 1.22 14.69
C SER A 74 7.47 1.86 15.97
N ALA A 75 8.09 3.02 15.83
CA ALA A 75 8.56 3.80 16.98
C ALA A 75 7.41 4.19 17.92
N ALA A 76 6.24 4.52 17.34
CA ALA A 76 5.05 4.87 18.12
C ALA A 76 4.55 3.67 18.96
N TYR A 77 4.49 2.46 18.40
CA TYR A 77 4.11 1.26 19.12
C TYR A 77 5.09 0.93 20.24
N ARG A 78 6.39 1.07 19.98
CA ARG A 78 7.42 0.87 21.01
C ARG A 78 7.30 1.85 22.15
N THR A 79 7.14 3.15 21.85
CA THR A 79 7.12 4.22 22.87
C THR A 79 5.84 4.21 23.70
N PHE A 80 4.69 3.97 23.08
CA PHE A 80 3.37 4.08 23.72
C PHE A 80 2.71 2.73 23.99
N SER A 81 3.47 1.62 24.01
CA SER A 81 2.93 0.26 24.09
C SER A 81 1.93 0.05 25.25
N ARG A 82 2.18 0.63 26.42
CA ARG A 82 1.29 0.51 27.58
C ARG A 82 -0.08 1.17 27.34
N GLN A 83 -0.08 2.39 26.82
CA GLN A 83 -1.29 3.16 26.49
C GLN A 83 -2.06 2.46 25.35
N LEU A 84 -1.33 2.01 24.33
CA LEU A 84 -1.90 1.33 23.19
C LEU A 84 -2.53 -0.02 23.56
N LYS A 85 -1.93 -0.78 24.49
CA LYS A 85 -2.54 -2.00 25.06
C LYS A 85 -3.89 -1.71 25.71
N TRP A 86 -3.97 -0.64 26.49
CA TRP A 86 -5.23 -0.23 27.13
C TRP A 86 -6.28 0.16 26.10
N VAL A 87 -5.92 0.93 25.05
CA VAL A 87 -6.85 1.25 23.96
C VAL A 87 -7.27 0.00 23.21
N ALA A 88 -6.32 -0.86 22.85
CA ALA A 88 -6.57 -2.10 22.10
C ALA A 88 -7.43 -3.13 22.89
N SER A 89 -7.47 -3.06 24.22
CA SER A 89 -8.38 -3.90 25.03
C SER A 89 -9.87 -3.59 24.77
N ARG A 90 -10.18 -2.49 24.11
CA ARG A 90 -11.53 -2.10 23.74
C ARG A 90 -11.98 -2.68 22.38
N ILE A 91 -11.08 -3.32 21.65
CA ILE A 91 -11.38 -3.99 20.37
C ILE A 91 -11.98 -5.35 20.67
N ASP A 92 -13.12 -5.67 20.08
CA ASP A 92 -13.80 -6.93 20.26
C ASP A 92 -13.24 -8.00 19.31
N ILE A 93 -12.97 -7.64 18.05
CA ILE A 93 -12.33 -8.53 17.06
C ILE A 93 -11.15 -7.82 16.42
N ARG A 94 -9.99 -8.45 16.49
CA ARG A 94 -8.76 -7.94 15.88
C ARG A 94 -8.46 -8.69 14.61
N VAL A 95 -8.28 -7.94 13.53
CA VAL A 95 -7.94 -8.45 12.21
C VAL A 95 -6.62 -7.86 11.77
N ALA A 96 -5.81 -8.60 11.05
CA ALA A 96 -4.62 -8.10 10.39
C ALA A 96 -4.57 -8.56 8.93
N VAL A 97 -4.03 -7.70 8.06
CA VAL A 97 -4.00 -7.96 6.61
C VAL A 97 -2.87 -8.89 6.18
N SER A 98 -1.95 -9.24 7.08
CA SER A 98 -0.81 -10.11 6.81
C SER A 98 -0.22 -10.68 8.09
N LYS A 99 0.65 -11.69 7.96
CA LYS A 99 1.44 -12.22 9.09
C LYS A 99 2.35 -11.15 9.69
N ASP A 100 2.96 -10.32 8.86
CA ASP A 100 3.86 -9.24 9.31
C ASP A 100 3.11 -8.18 10.13
N ALA A 101 1.85 -7.88 9.76
CA ALA A 101 1.00 -6.98 10.54
C ALA A 101 0.60 -7.61 11.88
N VAL A 102 0.34 -8.93 11.92
CA VAL A 102 0.14 -9.67 13.18
C VAL A 102 1.38 -9.57 14.06
N GLU A 103 2.56 -9.86 13.53
CA GLU A 103 3.81 -9.86 14.29
C GLU A 103 4.10 -8.50 14.92
N LEU A 104 3.93 -7.41 14.15
CA LEU A 104 4.09 -6.06 14.67
C LEU A 104 3.10 -5.79 15.82
N ALA A 105 1.82 -6.07 15.60
CA ALA A 105 0.78 -5.80 16.58
C ALA A 105 0.96 -6.67 17.83
N GLN A 106 1.21 -7.97 17.70
CA GLN A 106 1.45 -8.89 18.83
C GLN A 106 2.68 -8.50 19.66
N ARG A 107 3.77 -8.10 19.02
CA ARG A 107 5.03 -7.70 19.69
C ARG A 107 4.81 -6.58 20.70
N TYR A 108 4.01 -5.57 20.36
CA TYR A 108 3.85 -4.36 21.18
C TYR A 108 2.52 -4.27 21.93
N ILE A 109 1.46 -4.88 21.41
CA ILE A 109 0.10 -4.77 21.92
C ILE A 109 -0.35 -6.10 22.54
N GLY A 110 0.08 -7.23 21.97
CA GLY A 110 -0.36 -8.56 22.37
C GLY A 110 -1.77 -8.88 21.85
N GLY A 111 -2.31 -10.03 22.27
CA GLY A 111 -3.63 -10.54 21.90
C GLY A 111 -3.62 -11.41 20.65
N ASP A 112 -4.79 -11.96 20.32
CA ASP A 112 -5.00 -12.83 19.16
C ASP A 112 -5.54 -12.03 17.98
N TYR A 113 -5.16 -12.43 16.78
CA TYR A 113 -5.55 -11.76 15.54
C TYR A 113 -6.00 -12.78 14.51
N GLU A 114 -7.07 -12.46 13.82
CA GLU A 114 -7.46 -13.18 12.61
C GLU A 114 -6.80 -12.54 11.39
N ILE A 115 -6.27 -13.36 10.47
CA ILE A 115 -5.68 -12.87 9.23
C ILE A 115 -6.76 -12.84 8.17
N LEU A 116 -7.11 -11.63 7.72
CA LEU A 116 -7.97 -11.42 6.57
C LEU A 116 -7.21 -10.58 5.55
N PHE A 117 -6.79 -11.24 4.49
CA PHE A 117 -6.05 -10.59 3.41
C PHE A 117 -6.89 -9.51 2.73
N ASN A 118 -6.22 -8.47 2.20
CA ASN A 118 -6.87 -7.50 1.36
C ASN A 118 -7.39 -8.18 0.09
N GLY A 119 -8.59 -7.82 -0.33
CA GLY A 119 -9.18 -8.21 -1.62
C GLY A 119 -9.14 -7.08 -2.62
N ILE A 120 -9.43 -7.40 -3.87
CA ILE A 120 -9.67 -6.46 -4.97
C ILE A 120 -10.96 -6.85 -5.70
N GLU A 121 -11.58 -5.88 -6.38
CA GLU A 121 -12.75 -6.13 -7.23
C GLU A 121 -12.30 -6.67 -8.61
N LEU A 122 -12.43 -7.99 -8.82
CA LEU A 122 -11.97 -8.64 -10.04
C LEU A 122 -12.72 -8.18 -11.28
N GLY A 123 -13.98 -7.77 -11.13
CA GLY A 123 -14.82 -7.31 -12.24
C GLY A 123 -14.21 -6.14 -13.01
N ASP A 124 -13.51 -5.26 -12.31
CA ASP A 124 -12.85 -4.08 -12.90
C ASP A 124 -11.73 -4.46 -13.87
N TYR A 125 -11.08 -5.61 -13.68
CA TYR A 125 -9.93 -6.09 -14.47
C TYR A 125 -10.31 -7.03 -15.60
N SER A 126 -11.55 -7.49 -15.68
CA SER A 126 -11.99 -8.54 -16.62
C SER A 126 -11.77 -8.19 -18.10
N SER A 127 -11.88 -6.92 -18.47
CA SER A 127 -11.69 -6.45 -19.86
C SER A 127 -10.23 -6.20 -20.22
N SER A 128 -9.33 -6.05 -19.24
CA SER A 128 -7.92 -5.70 -19.50
C SER A 128 -7.09 -6.89 -19.99
N SER A 129 -7.45 -8.12 -19.60
CA SER A 129 -6.70 -9.33 -19.95
C SER A 129 -6.72 -9.69 -21.44
N THR A 130 -7.64 -9.14 -22.23
CA THR A 130 -7.76 -9.40 -23.68
C THR A 130 -7.09 -8.32 -24.55
N THR A 131 -6.57 -7.27 -23.95
CA THR A 131 -5.94 -6.15 -24.66
C THR A 131 -4.54 -6.57 -25.14
N PRO A 132 -4.15 -6.24 -26.41
CA PRO A 132 -2.79 -6.49 -26.88
C PRO A 132 -1.75 -5.80 -26.00
N ARG A 133 -0.69 -6.53 -25.63
CA ARG A 133 0.38 -5.99 -24.80
C ARG A 133 1.33 -5.14 -25.62
N GLU A 134 1.85 -4.12 -24.98
CA GLU A 134 2.90 -3.26 -25.49
C GLU A 134 4.23 -3.64 -24.83
N ASN A 135 5.34 -3.43 -25.54
CA ASN A 135 6.68 -3.69 -24.98
C ASN A 135 7.03 -2.62 -23.93
N ALA A 136 6.29 -2.66 -22.82
CA ALA A 136 6.39 -1.68 -21.75
C ALA A 136 6.36 -2.35 -20.39
N ILE A 137 7.18 -1.79 -19.48
CA ILE A 137 7.13 -2.07 -18.05
C ILE A 137 6.23 -1.00 -17.42
N PHE A 138 5.33 -1.39 -16.55
CA PHE A 138 4.49 -0.46 -15.78
C PHE A 138 4.90 -0.44 -14.32
N PHE A 139 5.10 0.76 -13.80
CA PHE A 139 5.30 1.03 -12.38
C PHE A 139 4.24 2.02 -11.91
N ILE A 140 3.61 1.74 -10.77
CA ILE A 140 2.73 2.67 -10.06
C ILE A 140 3.03 2.65 -8.57
N GLY A 141 3.28 3.81 -8.00
CA GLY A 141 3.55 3.99 -6.57
C GLY A 141 4.08 5.38 -6.29
N ARG A 142 4.01 5.80 -5.02
CA ARG A 142 4.62 7.09 -4.65
C ARG A 142 6.11 7.06 -4.96
N HIS A 143 6.63 8.13 -5.54
CA HIS A 143 8.06 8.27 -5.84
C HIS A 143 8.82 8.62 -4.55
N GLU A 144 8.91 7.63 -3.66
CA GLU A 144 9.65 7.61 -2.39
C GLU A 144 10.78 6.58 -2.49
N GLU A 145 11.88 6.80 -1.78
CA GLU A 145 13.04 5.90 -1.81
C GLU A 145 12.65 4.43 -1.59
N ARG A 146 11.80 4.18 -0.59
CA ARG A 146 11.36 2.83 -0.26
C ARG A 146 10.62 2.10 -1.38
N LYS A 147 10.07 2.80 -2.38
CA LYS A 147 9.39 2.20 -3.54
C LYS A 147 10.34 1.78 -4.67
N GLY A 148 11.62 2.11 -4.56
CA GLY A 148 12.68 1.61 -5.43
C GLY A 148 12.61 2.05 -6.88
N LEU A 149 11.91 3.15 -7.20
CA LEU A 149 11.81 3.64 -8.57
C LEU A 149 13.18 3.94 -9.19
N SER A 150 14.15 4.44 -8.40
CA SER A 150 15.52 4.66 -8.86
C SER A 150 16.20 3.37 -9.33
N ILE A 151 15.95 2.24 -8.65
CA ILE A 151 16.48 0.92 -9.01
C ILE A 151 15.93 0.47 -10.36
N LEU A 152 14.62 0.67 -10.59
CA LEU A 152 13.98 0.33 -11.87
C LEU A 152 14.51 1.19 -13.01
N LEU A 153 14.67 2.50 -12.79
CA LEU A 153 15.24 3.42 -13.77
C LEU A 153 16.69 3.05 -14.14
N GLU A 154 17.50 2.63 -13.17
CA GLU A 154 18.84 2.13 -13.42
C GLU A 154 18.83 0.78 -14.17
N ALA A 155 17.88 -0.12 -13.85
CA ALA A 155 17.71 -1.39 -14.53
C ALA A 155 17.31 -1.20 -16.01
N LEU A 156 16.48 -0.18 -16.33
CA LEU A 156 16.06 0.14 -17.70
C LEU A 156 17.26 0.38 -18.63
N SER A 157 18.37 0.92 -18.12
CA SER A 157 19.59 1.13 -18.94
C SER A 157 20.24 -0.17 -19.43
N LYS A 158 19.91 -1.30 -18.82
CA LYS A 158 20.43 -2.63 -19.16
C LYS A 158 19.48 -3.42 -20.08
N LEU A 159 18.28 -2.89 -20.33
CA LEU A 159 17.26 -3.53 -21.13
C LEU A 159 17.37 -3.09 -22.62
N PRO A 160 16.80 -3.87 -23.55
CA PRO A 160 16.75 -3.52 -24.96
C PRO A 160 16.18 -2.12 -25.20
N PRO A 161 16.61 -1.41 -26.28
CA PRO A 161 16.25 -0.02 -26.51
C PRO A 161 14.77 0.21 -26.88
N ASP A 162 14.05 -0.84 -27.24
CA ASP A 162 12.63 -0.84 -27.59
C ASP A 162 11.70 -1.10 -26.38
N VAL A 163 12.26 -1.33 -25.19
CA VAL A 163 11.47 -1.47 -23.95
C VAL A 163 11.14 -0.09 -23.40
N HIS A 164 9.86 0.21 -23.25
CA HIS A 164 9.36 1.45 -22.62
C HIS A 164 9.12 1.26 -21.13
N LEU A 165 9.13 2.36 -20.38
CA LEU A 165 8.80 2.40 -18.95
C LEU A 165 7.72 3.45 -18.68
N TRP A 166 6.56 3.00 -18.26
CA TRP A 166 5.45 3.83 -17.83
C TRP A 166 5.48 4.03 -16.32
N ILE A 167 5.59 5.26 -15.88
CA ILE A 167 5.69 5.61 -14.46
C ILE A 167 4.49 6.44 -14.05
N ALA A 168 3.63 5.87 -13.20
CA ALA A 168 2.45 6.53 -12.68
C ALA A 168 2.62 6.98 -11.22
N SER A 169 1.86 8.01 -10.83
CA SER A 169 1.88 8.71 -9.55
C SER A 169 2.96 9.81 -9.49
N ASP A 170 3.20 10.32 -8.28
CA ASP A 170 4.21 11.33 -7.97
C ASP A 170 4.76 11.12 -6.55
N GLY A 171 5.74 11.92 -6.15
CA GLY A 171 6.30 11.90 -4.80
C GLY A 171 7.54 12.77 -4.67
N PRO A 172 8.19 12.75 -3.50
CA PRO A 172 9.34 13.62 -3.21
C PRO A 172 10.50 13.48 -4.20
N GLN A 173 10.74 12.28 -4.73
CA GLN A 173 11.84 12.02 -5.67
C GLN A 173 11.50 12.35 -7.14
N THR A 174 10.25 12.71 -7.48
CA THR A 174 9.83 12.88 -8.88
C THR A 174 10.71 13.86 -9.66
N ALA A 175 10.96 15.06 -9.11
CA ALA A 175 11.71 16.10 -9.80
C ALA A 175 13.19 15.70 -10.04
N GLU A 176 13.82 15.12 -9.02
CA GLU A 176 15.20 14.63 -9.08
C GLU A 176 15.34 13.52 -10.13
N LEU A 177 14.48 12.50 -10.08
CA LEU A 177 14.54 11.36 -11.00
C LEU A 177 14.26 11.79 -12.45
N LYS A 178 13.30 12.68 -12.68
CA LYS A 178 13.06 13.25 -14.02
C LYS A 178 14.29 13.96 -14.57
N THR A 179 14.99 14.72 -13.75
CA THR A 179 16.22 15.41 -14.15
C THR A 179 17.36 14.43 -14.45
N ARG A 180 17.55 13.45 -13.55
CA ARG A 180 18.61 12.45 -13.67
C ARG A 180 18.50 11.57 -14.91
N PHE A 181 17.27 11.24 -15.31
CA PHE A 181 16.97 10.36 -16.44
C PHE A 181 16.35 11.08 -17.65
N ALA A 182 16.51 12.41 -17.74
CA ALA A 182 15.90 13.24 -18.79
C ALA A 182 16.31 12.86 -20.24
N SER A 183 17.46 12.24 -20.41
CA SER A 183 17.97 11.82 -21.72
C SER A 183 17.36 10.52 -22.25
N ASP A 184 16.72 9.71 -21.42
CA ASP A 184 16.14 8.45 -21.83
C ASP A 184 14.69 8.66 -22.33
N GLN A 185 14.51 8.61 -23.65
CA GLN A 185 13.22 8.83 -24.30
C GLN A 185 12.23 7.66 -24.15
N ARG A 186 12.63 6.54 -23.53
CA ARG A 186 11.76 5.39 -23.28
C ARG A 186 10.87 5.57 -22.06
N ILE A 187 11.09 6.64 -21.27
CA ILE A 187 10.42 6.87 -19.99
C ILE A 187 9.22 7.80 -20.17
N ASP A 188 8.04 7.25 -19.94
CA ASP A 188 6.78 8.00 -19.93
C ASP A 188 6.35 8.33 -18.50
N TRP A 189 6.49 9.59 -18.11
CA TRP A 189 6.05 10.08 -16.79
C TRP A 189 4.58 10.48 -16.84
N LEU A 190 3.69 9.58 -16.42
CA LEU A 190 2.23 9.74 -16.52
C LEU A 190 1.65 10.68 -15.44
N GLY A 191 2.37 10.91 -14.34
CA GLY A 191 1.82 11.62 -13.19
C GLY A 191 0.71 10.83 -12.50
N ARG A 192 -0.21 11.53 -11.86
CA ARG A 192 -1.39 10.90 -11.25
C ARG A 192 -2.39 10.52 -12.34
N ILE A 193 -2.77 9.27 -12.38
CA ILE A 193 -3.73 8.71 -13.33
C ILE A 193 -5.00 8.27 -12.62
N SER A 194 -6.09 8.11 -13.36
CA SER A 194 -7.35 7.54 -12.86
C SER A 194 -7.25 6.03 -12.63
N ASP A 195 -8.18 5.44 -11.87
CA ASP A 195 -8.25 3.98 -11.71
C ASP A 195 -8.50 3.29 -13.05
N SER A 196 -9.31 3.85 -13.92
CA SER A 196 -9.54 3.29 -15.26
C SER A 196 -8.28 3.30 -16.13
N GLU A 197 -7.46 4.37 -16.07
CA GLU A 197 -6.16 4.42 -16.77
C GLU A 197 -5.17 3.43 -16.14
N LYS A 198 -5.13 3.29 -14.81
CA LYS A 198 -4.30 2.31 -14.11
C LYS A 198 -4.60 0.89 -14.61
N ILE A 199 -5.87 0.52 -14.63
CA ILE A 199 -6.32 -0.80 -15.09
C ILE A 199 -5.95 -1.04 -16.55
N SER A 200 -6.19 -0.04 -17.41
CA SER A 200 -5.82 -0.10 -18.83
C SER A 200 -4.30 -0.28 -19.02
N ARG A 201 -3.48 0.48 -18.30
CA ARG A 201 -2.01 0.36 -18.38
C ARG A 201 -1.52 -0.97 -17.84
N MET A 202 -2.09 -1.46 -16.75
CA MET A 202 -1.76 -2.81 -16.24
C MET A 202 -2.02 -3.87 -17.31
N GLY A 203 -3.20 -3.91 -17.92
CA GLY A 203 -3.53 -4.93 -18.93
C GLY A 203 -2.69 -4.84 -20.20
N ARG A 204 -2.20 -3.66 -20.56
CA ARG A 204 -1.38 -3.42 -21.78
C ARG A 204 0.11 -3.57 -21.52
N ALA A 205 0.60 -3.48 -20.31
CA ALA A 205 2.01 -3.66 -20.01
C ALA A 205 2.45 -5.12 -20.21
N SER A 206 3.65 -5.35 -20.74
CA SER A 206 4.27 -6.67 -20.81
C SER A 206 4.67 -7.16 -19.43
N VAL A 207 5.08 -6.25 -18.54
CA VAL A 207 5.51 -6.55 -17.18
C VAL A 207 5.02 -5.43 -16.24
N PHE A 208 4.50 -5.81 -15.09
CA PHE A 208 4.32 -4.92 -13.94
C PHE A 208 5.52 -5.06 -13.01
N CYS A 209 6.15 -3.96 -12.62
CA CYS A 209 7.33 -3.97 -11.76
C CYS A 209 7.08 -3.27 -10.43
N ALA A 210 7.35 -3.98 -9.31
CA ALA A 210 7.25 -3.47 -7.95
C ALA A 210 8.58 -3.63 -7.19
N PRO A 211 9.59 -2.75 -7.43
CA PRO A 211 10.95 -2.90 -6.91
C PRO A 211 11.14 -2.29 -5.53
N SER A 212 10.12 -2.33 -4.67
CA SER A 212 10.17 -1.74 -3.32
C SER A 212 11.35 -2.26 -2.51
N LEU A 213 11.95 -1.38 -1.70
CA LEU A 213 13.11 -1.72 -0.87
C LEU A 213 12.70 -2.22 0.52
N HIS A 214 11.59 -1.73 1.04
CA HIS A 214 11.03 -2.12 2.35
C HIS A 214 9.61 -1.52 2.55
N GLY A 215 8.97 -1.88 3.68
CA GLY A 215 7.74 -1.23 4.14
C GLY A 215 6.47 -1.65 3.41
N GLU A 216 6.48 -2.82 2.77
CA GLU A 216 5.30 -3.43 2.18
C GLU A 216 4.70 -4.45 3.17
N SER A 217 3.42 -4.31 3.47
CA SER A 217 2.73 -5.20 4.39
C SER A 217 1.98 -6.33 3.70
N PHE A 218 1.56 -6.12 2.44
CA PHE A 218 0.76 -7.11 1.71
C PHE A 218 1.02 -7.10 0.20
N GLY A 219 0.98 -5.93 -0.45
CA GLY A 219 1.21 -5.84 -1.89
C GLY A 219 -0.06 -5.90 -2.74
N VAL A 220 -1.11 -5.14 -2.39
CA VAL A 220 -2.37 -5.05 -3.16
C VAL A 220 -2.12 -4.79 -4.64
N VAL A 221 -1.11 -3.95 -4.97
CA VAL A 221 -0.77 -3.64 -6.36
C VAL A 221 -0.30 -4.85 -7.17
N LEU A 222 0.26 -5.88 -6.52
CA LEU A 222 0.61 -7.14 -7.17
C LEU A 222 -0.66 -7.93 -7.52
N LEU A 223 -1.66 -7.95 -6.61
CA LEU A 223 -2.98 -8.56 -6.89
C LEU A 223 -3.65 -7.87 -8.07
N GLU A 224 -3.59 -6.55 -8.13
CA GLU A 224 -4.16 -5.76 -9.23
C GLU A 224 -3.51 -6.14 -10.57
N ALA A 225 -2.18 -6.25 -10.61
CA ALA A 225 -1.46 -6.67 -11.81
C ALA A 225 -1.78 -8.12 -12.21
N MET A 226 -1.86 -9.04 -11.25
CA MET A 226 -2.25 -10.43 -11.49
C MET A 226 -3.70 -10.52 -12.00
N ALA A 227 -4.63 -9.73 -11.46
CA ALA A 227 -6.03 -9.67 -11.94
C ALA A 227 -6.13 -9.13 -13.36
N ALA A 228 -5.26 -8.18 -13.74
CA ALA A 228 -5.12 -7.71 -15.12
C ALA A 228 -4.43 -8.73 -16.04
N GLY A 229 -4.01 -9.87 -15.50
CA GLY A 229 -3.28 -10.91 -16.21
C GLY A 229 -1.83 -10.53 -16.52
N THR A 230 -1.28 -9.49 -15.93
CA THR A 230 0.06 -8.95 -16.25
C THR A 230 1.13 -9.68 -15.46
N PRO A 231 2.20 -10.19 -16.11
CA PRO A 231 3.35 -10.76 -15.43
C PRO A 231 3.94 -9.77 -14.42
N VAL A 232 4.30 -10.28 -13.24
CA VAL A 232 4.81 -9.47 -12.13
C VAL A 232 6.28 -9.77 -11.88
N VAL A 233 7.09 -8.72 -11.80
CA VAL A 233 8.45 -8.76 -11.23
C VAL A 233 8.45 -7.87 -10.00
N ALA A 234 8.84 -8.40 -8.85
CA ALA A 234 8.82 -7.66 -7.59
C ALA A 234 10.04 -7.97 -6.73
N SER A 235 10.37 -7.08 -5.81
CA SER A 235 11.39 -7.35 -4.79
C SER A 235 10.95 -8.48 -3.86
N ASN A 236 11.90 -9.30 -3.43
CA ASN A 236 11.65 -10.42 -2.53
C ASN A 236 11.47 -9.93 -1.08
N LEU A 237 10.34 -9.27 -0.81
CA LEU A 237 9.93 -8.78 0.50
C LEU A 237 8.90 -9.69 1.16
N ASP A 238 8.93 -9.80 2.49
CA ASP A 238 7.98 -10.61 3.25
C ASP A 238 6.53 -10.21 2.94
N GLY A 239 6.23 -8.90 2.91
CA GLY A 239 4.91 -8.40 2.54
C GLY A 239 4.45 -8.86 1.15
N TYR A 240 5.32 -8.93 0.18
CA TYR A 240 4.99 -9.40 -1.17
C TYR A 240 4.79 -10.91 -1.24
N ARG A 241 5.50 -11.69 -0.41
CA ARG A 241 5.31 -13.14 -0.30
C ARG A 241 3.95 -13.54 0.28
N ASN A 242 3.19 -12.63 0.88
CA ASN A 242 1.80 -12.89 1.26
C ASN A 242 0.88 -13.04 0.04
N VAL A 243 1.30 -12.53 -1.13
CA VAL A 243 0.51 -12.47 -2.38
C VAL A 243 1.17 -13.27 -3.51
N ALA A 244 2.50 -13.26 -3.58
CA ALA A 244 3.27 -13.78 -4.70
C ALA A 244 4.14 -14.97 -4.29
N THR A 245 4.10 -16.03 -5.11
CA THR A 245 4.99 -17.19 -5.04
C THR A 245 6.02 -17.09 -6.15
N ASP A 246 7.32 -17.09 -5.77
CA ASP A 246 8.41 -16.95 -6.72
C ASP A 246 8.42 -18.09 -7.75
N GLY A 247 8.57 -17.74 -9.02
CA GLY A 247 8.57 -18.66 -10.16
C GLY A 247 7.19 -19.23 -10.53
N GLU A 248 6.12 -18.93 -9.77
CA GLU A 248 4.76 -19.40 -10.06
C GLU A 248 3.83 -18.25 -10.46
N THR A 249 3.65 -17.26 -9.56
CA THR A 249 2.73 -16.13 -9.76
C THR A 249 3.47 -14.81 -10.00
N ALA A 250 4.76 -14.74 -9.69
CA ALA A 250 5.64 -13.61 -9.93
C ALA A 250 7.10 -14.08 -10.00
N LEU A 251 8.00 -13.22 -10.50
CA LEU A 251 9.43 -13.35 -10.28
C LEU A 251 9.83 -12.43 -9.12
N LEU A 252 10.34 -13.02 -8.03
CA LEU A 252 10.80 -12.30 -6.86
C LEU A 252 12.32 -12.15 -6.90
N VAL A 253 12.80 -10.91 -7.02
CA VAL A 253 14.23 -10.60 -7.18
C VAL A 253 14.86 -10.06 -5.90
N GLU A 254 16.16 -10.15 -5.79
CA GLU A 254 16.92 -9.58 -4.68
C GLU A 254 16.65 -8.08 -4.56
N THR A 255 16.25 -7.67 -3.36
CA THR A 255 15.86 -6.29 -3.05
C THR A 255 17.01 -5.32 -3.29
N GLY A 256 16.76 -4.26 -4.07
CA GLY A 256 17.75 -3.21 -4.36
C GLY A 256 18.84 -3.61 -5.38
N ASN A 257 18.80 -4.83 -5.92
CA ASN A 257 19.78 -5.31 -6.89
C ASN A 257 19.34 -5.00 -8.33
N VAL A 258 19.96 -3.97 -8.91
CA VAL A 258 19.70 -3.52 -10.30
C VAL A 258 19.95 -4.62 -11.33
N ALA A 259 20.98 -5.44 -11.13
CA ALA A 259 21.32 -6.51 -12.09
C ALA A 259 20.29 -7.66 -12.03
N SER A 260 19.90 -8.05 -10.82
CA SER A 260 18.86 -9.06 -10.61
C SER A 260 17.53 -8.61 -11.18
N LEU A 261 17.16 -7.34 -10.98
CA LEU A 261 15.93 -6.77 -11.53
C LEU A 261 15.93 -6.72 -13.06
N ALA A 262 17.06 -6.38 -13.67
CA ALA A 262 17.17 -6.31 -15.13
C ALA A 262 17.21 -7.70 -15.80
N ALA A 263 17.62 -8.73 -15.08
CA ALA A 263 17.69 -10.10 -15.60
C ALA A 263 16.35 -10.85 -15.54
N ALA A 264 15.45 -10.42 -14.67
CA ALA A 264 14.11 -10.99 -14.52
C ALA A 264 13.15 -10.46 -15.58
#